data_896cebb3ff40c36ac6df1e11738ce4d7
#
_entry.id   896cebb3ff40c36ac6df1e11738ce4d7
#
_cell.length_a   1.000
_cell.length_b   1.000
_cell.length_c   1.000
_cell.angle_alpha   90.00
_cell.angle_beta   90.00
_cell.angle_gamma   90.00
#
_symmetry.space_group_name_H-M   'P 1'
#
loop_
_entity.id
_entity.type
_entity.pdbx_description
1 polymer ?
#
loop_
_entity_poly.entity_id
_entity_poly.type
_entity_poly.pdbx_seq_one_letter_code
_entity_poly.pdbx_strand_id
1 'polypeptide(L)'
;MRMLPRFRSVVGSALLIVLGTSFAAAAVPSAANSTVPPCLVACPFGDIAFDIVVRDLANNPVASASVVIDFSQCPAAFICTAPGPQPDPYTVNLAARTLQLLSSGSGLAHFPLRVGGGCAAGTVRVFADGVLLAQRALASPDQDGDGITANILNNDFAIFSAKLGTSDPTADLDCDGDVDADDQLIFGMHASKTCQGFVDEAHRSTWGRVKSHYR
;
A
#
# COMPACT_ATOMS: atom_id res chain seq x y z
N MET A 1 -45.92 -82.81 12.08
CA MET A 1 -46.03 -81.57 11.35
C MET A 1 -45.13 -80.55 12.04
N ARG A 2 -43.83 -80.35 11.58
CA ARG A 2 -42.86 -79.41 12.15
C ARG A 2 -42.72 -78.24 11.25
N MET A 3 -43.11 -77.02 11.71
CA MET A 3 -42.89 -75.75 11.01
C MET A 3 -41.44 -75.29 11.20
N LEU A 4 -40.73 -75.05 10.09
CA LEU A 4 -39.39 -74.43 10.04
C LEU A 4 -39.55 -72.88 10.03
N PRO A 5 -38.75 -72.15 10.81
CA PRO A 5 -38.75 -70.70 10.76
C PRO A 5 -37.95 -70.17 9.53
N ARG A 6 -38.53 -69.21 8.82
CA ARG A 6 -37.90 -68.47 7.69
C ARG A 6 -37.01 -67.39 8.30
N PHE A 7 -35.69 -67.52 8.06
CA PHE A 7 -34.74 -66.45 8.29
C PHE A 7 -34.89 -65.41 7.19
N ARG A 8 -35.23 -64.21 7.54
CA ARG A 8 -35.12 -63.03 6.67
C ARG A 8 -33.74 -62.46 6.79
N SER A 9 -32.92 -62.54 5.72
CA SER A 9 -31.65 -61.91 5.58
C SER A 9 -31.87 -60.40 5.35
N VAL A 10 -31.44 -59.56 6.30
CA VAL A 10 -31.40 -58.08 6.15
C VAL A 10 -30.04 -57.77 5.60
N VAL A 11 -29.98 -57.48 4.29
CA VAL A 11 -28.77 -56.93 3.64
C VAL A 11 -28.71 -55.45 3.99
N GLY A 12 -27.87 -55.10 4.94
CA GLY A 12 -27.56 -53.74 5.29
C GLY A 12 -26.59 -53.14 4.23
N SER A 13 -27.07 -52.25 3.39
CA SER A 13 -26.22 -51.44 2.51
C SER A 13 -25.46 -50.42 3.34
N ALA A 14 -24.17 -50.64 3.58
CA ALA A 14 -23.26 -49.63 4.16
C ALA A 14 -22.97 -48.60 3.08
N LEU A 15 -23.52 -47.39 3.23
CA LEU A 15 -23.19 -46.23 2.40
C LEU A 15 -21.84 -45.68 2.86
N LEU A 16 -20.79 -45.93 2.11
CA LEU A 16 -19.46 -45.34 2.34
C LEU A 16 -19.50 -43.88 1.89
N ILE A 17 -19.59 -42.94 2.84
CA ILE A 17 -19.42 -41.52 2.59
C ILE A 17 -17.92 -41.26 2.54
N VAL A 18 -17.33 -41.17 1.35
CA VAL A 18 -15.98 -40.70 1.13
C VAL A 18 -15.99 -39.18 1.31
N LEU A 19 -15.62 -38.70 2.51
CA LEU A 19 -15.30 -37.31 2.76
C LEU A 19 -14.01 -36.98 2.02
N GLY A 20 -14.16 -36.46 0.79
CA GLY A 20 -13.03 -35.90 0.04
C GLY A 20 -12.53 -34.66 0.77
N THR A 21 -11.38 -34.76 1.45
CA THR A 21 -10.63 -33.60 1.93
C THR A 21 -10.06 -32.90 0.70
N SER A 22 -10.75 -31.85 0.25
CA SER A 22 -10.20 -30.93 -0.74
C SER A 22 -9.02 -30.22 -0.06
N PHE A 23 -7.81 -30.61 -0.38
CA PHE A 23 -6.64 -29.77 -0.08
C PHE A 23 -6.81 -28.52 -0.93
N ALA A 24 -7.15 -27.39 -0.31
CA ALA A 24 -7.03 -26.10 -0.96
C ALA A 24 -5.53 -25.91 -1.28
N ALA A 25 -5.14 -26.12 -2.52
CA ALA A 25 -3.81 -25.70 -2.98
C ALA A 25 -3.74 -24.18 -2.74
N ALA A 26 -2.71 -23.71 -2.01
CA ALA A 26 -2.50 -22.30 -1.85
C ALA A 26 -2.42 -21.67 -3.26
N ALA A 27 -3.30 -20.71 -3.54
CA ALA A 27 -3.32 -20.04 -4.83
C ALA A 27 -2.02 -19.22 -4.95
N VAL A 28 -1.25 -19.46 -6.00
CA VAL A 28 0.01 -18.76 -6.26
C VAL A 28 -0.31 -17.45 -6.98
N PRO A 29 0.13 -16.28 -6.45
CA PRO A 29 -0.06 -15.00 -7.12
C PRO A 29 0.52 -14.98 -8.54
N SER A 30 -0.18 -14.32 -9.46
CA SER A 30 0.21 -14.14 -10.84
C SER A 30 0.44 -12.66 -11.13
N ALA A 31 1.65 -12.29 -11.55
CA ALA A 31 1.94 -10.92 -11.95
C ALA A 31 1.10 -10.46 -13.15
N ALA A 32 0.76 -11.38 -14.07
CA ALA A 32 -0.03 -11.07 -15.27
C ALA A 32 -1.50 -10.80 -14.97
N ASN A 33 -2.05 -11.40 -13.91
CA ASN A 33 -3.47 -11.28 -13.56
C ASN A 33 -3.71 -10.35 -12.34
N SER A 34 -2.67 -10.07 -11.56
CA SER A 34 -2.74 -9.13 -10.46
C SER A 34 -2.71 -7.69 -10.98
N THR A 35 -3.40 -6.79 -10.27
CA THR A 35 -3.42 -5.36 -10.62
C THR A 35 -2.57 -4.58 -9.63
N VAL A 36 -1.57 -3.89 -10.15
CA VAL A 36 -0.74 -2.93 -9.41
C VAL A 36 -0.80 -1.61 -10.17
N PRO A 37 -1.15 -0.47 -9.54
CA PRO A 37 -1.22 0.83 -10.22
C PRO A 37 0.07 1.14 -11.02
N PRO A 38 -0.02 1.94 -12.09
CA PRO A 38 1.12 2.19 -12.99
C PRO A 38 2.26 2.95 -12.32
N CYS A 39 1.98 3.85 -11.41
CA CYS A 39 2.93 4.51 -10.54
C CYS A 39 2.56 4.33 -9.07
N LEU A 40 3.50 4.60 -8.16
CA LEU A 40 3.27 4.60 -6.73
C LEU A 40 3.39 6.04 -6.24
N VAL A 41 2.24 6.63 -5.91
CA VAL A 41 2.16 7.96 -5.29
C VAL A 41 1.93 7.79 -3.80
N ALA A 42 2.69 8.50 -2.99
CA ALA A 42 2.61 8.42 -1.54
C ALA A 42 2.78 9.78 -0.87
N CYS A 43 2.26 9.91 0.34
CA CYS A 43 2.35 11.11 1.15
C CYS A 43 2.61 10.69 2.61
N PRO A 44 3.54 11.32 3.33
CA PRO A 44 3.82 11.00 4.73
C PRO A 44 2.59 11.05 5.65
N PHE A 45 1.56 11.78 5.29
CA PHE A 45 0.29 11.83 6.00
C PHE A 45 -0.55 10.56 5.86
N GLY A 46 -0.43 9.83 4.72
CA GLY A 46 -1.13 8.57 4.46
C GLY A 46 -2.55 8.75 3.91
N ASP A 47 -2.83 9.83 3.24
CA ASP A 47 -4.14 10.12 2.61
C ASP A 47 -4.18 9.74 1.12
N ILE A 48 -3.09 9.24 0.58
CA ILE A 48 -3.02 8.63 -0.76
C ILE A 48 -2.96 7.12 -0.59
N ALA A 49 -3.94 6.42 -1.17
CA ALA A 49 -4.01 4.97 -1.11
C ALA A 49 -3.36 4.33 -2.33
N PHE A 50 -2.62 3.25 -2.10
CA PHE A 50 -2.07 2.39 -3.13
C PHE A 50 -2.72 1.01 -3.04
N ASP A 51 -3.64 0.73 -3.98
CA ASP A 51 -4.47 -0.46 -3.98
C ASP A 51 -3.91 -1.54 -4.91
N ILE A 52 -3.61 -2.71 -4.35
CA ILE A 52 -3.10 -3.86 -5.08
C ILE A 52 -4.15 -4.96 -5.05
N VAL A 53 -4.51 -5.52 -6.22
CA VAL A 53 -5.41 -6.67 -6.29
C VAL A 53 -4.60 -7.89 -6.71
N VAL A 54 -4.48 -8.86 -5.80
CA VAL A 54 -3.73 -10.10 -6.03
C VAL A 54 -4.65 -11.16 -6.61
N ARG A 55 -4.24 -11.74 -7.75
CA ARG A 55 -4.95 -12.81 -8.45
C ARG A 55 -4.01 -13.95 -8.81
N ASP A 56 -4.56 -15.15 -8.92
CA ASP A 56 -3.84 -16.34 -9.38
C ASP A 56 -3.83 -16.45 -10.92
N LEU A 57 -3.22 -17.50 -11.45
CA LEU A 57 -3.19 -17.78 -12.89
C LEU A 57 -4.56 -18.04 -13.51
N ALA A 58 -5.53 -18.48 -12.72
CA ALA A 58 -6.92 -18.68 -13.14
C ALA A 58 -7.78 -17.41 -12.98
N ASN A 59 -7.14 -16.27 -12.64
CA ASN A 59 -7.76 -14.98 -12.40
C ASN A 59 -8.70 -14.94 -11.16
N ASN A 60 -8.57 -15.90 -10.24
CA ASN A 60 -9.29 -15.86 -8.96
C ASN A 60 -8.55 -14.93 -7.99
N PRO A 61 -9.27 -14.26 -7.07
CA PRO A 61 -8.64 -13.48 -6.02
C PRO A 61 -7.84 -14.39 -5.06
N VAL A 62 -6.65 -13.95 -4.68
CA VAL A 62 -5.83 -14.64 -3.68
C VAL A 62 -6.03 -13.97 -2.33
N ALA A 63 -6.78 -14.61 -1.44
CA ALA A 63 -7.02 -14.15 -0.09
C ALA A 63 -5.81 -14.42 0.82
N SER A 64 -5.54 -13.52 1.76
CA SER A 64 -4.46 -13.64 2.74
C SER A 64 -3.06 -13.78 2.14
N ALA A 65 -2.87 -13.34 0.89
CA ALA A 65 -1.55 -13.21 0.31
C ALA A 65 -0.74 -12.15 1.08
N SER A 66 0.50 -12.46 1.41
CA SER A 66 1.43 -11.50 2.02
C SER A 66 1.91 -10.52 0.95
N VAL A 67 1.30 -9.33 0.90
CA VAL A 67 1.69 -8.26 -0.02
C VAL A 67 2.77 -7.41 0.63
N VAL A 68 3.90 -7.25 -0.06
CA VAL A 68 5.07 -6.50 0.42
C VAL A 68 5.42 -5.42 -0.59
N ILE A 69 5.54 -4.18 -0.11
CA ILE A 69 6.12 -3.07 -0.87
C ILE A 69 7.53 -2.85 -0.32
N ASP A 70 8.52 -2.98 -1.20
CA ASP A 70 9.94 -2.97 -0.86
C ASP A 70 10.61 -1.72 -1.43
N PHE A 71 11.09 -0.86 -0.53
CA PHE A 71 11.81 0.38 -0.78
C PHE A 71 13.34 0.23 -0.62
N SER A 72 13.87 -0.98 -0.52
CA SER A 72 15.30 -1.19 -0.26
C SER A 72 16.20 -0.60 -1.35
N GLN A 73 15.70 -0.48 -2.59
CA GLN A 73 16.37 0.12 -3.73
C GLN A 73 16.04 1.62 -3.92
N CYS A 74 15.29 2.19 -2.98
CA CYS A 74 14.84 3.59 -2.98
C CYS A 74 15.36 4.29 -1.73
N PRO A 75 16.65 4.67 -1.66
CA PRO A 75 17.25 5.25 -0.45
C PRO A 75 16.64 6.60 -0.07
N ALA A 76 16.11 7.36 -1.03
CA ALA A 76 15.47 8.65 -0.80
C ALA A 76 14.05 8.52 -0.20
N ALA A 77 13.44 7.32 -0.19
CA ALA A 77 12.13 7.16 0.42
C ALA A 77 12.21 7.36 1.94
N PHE A 78 11.42 8.27 2.46
CA PHE A 78 11.17 8.44 3.89
C PHE A 78 9.99 7.57 4.29
N ILE A 79 10.16 6.62 5.21
CA ILE A 79 9.08 5.78 5.75
C ILE A 79 8.67 6.35 7.11
N CYS A 80 7.43 6.80 7.21
CA CYS A 80 6.88 7.35 8.42
C CYS A 80 6.63 6.26 9.47
N THR A 81 7.12 6.48 10.69
CA THR A 81 6.92 5.58 11.84
C THR A 81 6.21 6.24 13.00
N ALA A 82 5.98 7.54 12.91
CA ALA A 82 5.21 8.25 13.93
C ALA A 82 3.74 7.79 13.88
N PRO A 83 3.01 7.79 15.01
CA PRO A 83 1.58 7.52 15.00
C PRO A 83 0.85 8.47 14.07
N GLY A 84 0.08 7.93 13.12
CA GLY A 84 -0.76 8.71 12.22
C GLY A 84 -2.10 9.07 12.85
N PRO A 85 -2.95 9.80 12.12
CA PRO A 85 -4.31 10.10 12.56
C PRO A 85 -5.18 8.83 12.66
N GLN A 86 -4.81 7.78 11.93
CA GLN A 86 -5.41 6.44 12.00
C GLN A 86 -4.29 5.39 12.11
N PRO A 87 -4.54 4.25 12.77
CA PRO A 87 -3.59 3.14 12.78
C PRO A 87 -3.30 2.64 11.36
N ASP A 88 -2.02 2.44 11.03
CA ASP A 88 -1.64 1.85 9.76
C ASP A 88 -2.13 0.40 9.67
N PRO A 89 -2.78 -0.02 8.57
CA PRO A 89 -3.26 -1.39 8.41
C PRO A 89 -2.13 -2.38 8.11
N TYR A 90 -0.92 -1.89 7.87
CA TYR A 90 0.27 -2.65 7.48
C TYR A 90 1.34 -2.63 8.57
N THR A 91 2.23 -3.59 8.53
CA THR A 91 3.44 -3.60 9.38
C THR A 91 4.62 -2.97 8.64
N VAL A 92 5.45 -2.24 9.40
CA VAL A 92 6.66 -1.59 8.89
C VAL A 92 7.89 -2.33 9.37
N ASN A 93 8.77 -2.72 8.46
CA ASN A 93 10.12 -3.20 8.76
C ASN A 93 11.14 -2.18 8.26
N LEU A 94 11.62 -1.32 9.14
CA LEU A 94 12.58 -0.27 8.78
C LEU A 94 13.94 -0.82 8.36
N ALA A 95 14.40 -1.91 8.96
CA ALA A 95 15.69 -2.51 8.64
C ALA A 95 15.71 -3.06 7.20
N ALA A 96 14.61 -3.67 6.78
CA ALA A 96 14.41 -4.16 5.42
C ALA A 96 13.85 -3.09 4.48
N ARG A 97 13.37 -1.95 5.00
CA ARG A 97 12.67 -0.88 4.27
C ARG A 97 11.44 -1.42 3.55
N THR A 98 10.60 -2.20 4.24
CA THR A 98 9.40 -2.82 3.66
C THR A 98 8.15 -2.50 4.44
N LEU A 99 7.02 -2.43 3.73
CA LEU A 99 5.67 -2.40 4.27
C LEU A 99 4.97 -3.70 3.89
N GLN A 100 4.23 -4.32 4.82
CA GLN A 100 3.59 -5.60 4.61
C GLN A 100 2.15 -5.60 5.08
N LEU A 101 1.24 -6.12 4.24
CA LEU A 101 -0.18 -6.27 4.52
C LEU A 101 -0.69 -7.59 3.93
N LEU A 102 -1.66 -8.22 4.58
CA LEU A 102 -2.35 -9.37 4.00
C LEU A 102 -3.51 -8.90 3.12
N SER A 103 -3.66 -9.50 1.94
CA SER A 103 -4.80 -9.24 1.08
C SER A 103 -6.11 -9.74 1.72
N SER A 104 -7.21 -9.05 1.42
CA SER A 104 -8.57 -9.40 1.84
C SER A 104 -9.10 -10.65 1.11
N GLY A 105 -10.30 -11.09 1.45
CA GLY A 105 -11.00 -12.17 0.73
C GLY A 105 -11.23 -11.89 -0.75
N SER A 106 -11.24 -10.62 -1.18
CA SER A 106 -11.31 -10.22 -2.60
C SER A 106 -9.95 -10.09 -3.27
N GLY A 107 -8.86 -10.41 -2.57
CA GLY A 107 -7.49 -10.22 -3.04
C GLY A 107 -6.98 -8.78 -2.92
N LEU A 108 -7.75 -7.85 -2.35
CA LEU A 108 -7.35 -6.44 -2.21
C LEU A 108 -6.41 -6.26 -1.03
N ALA A 109 -5.28 -5.60 -1.26
CA ALA A 109 -4.40 -5.02 -0.24
C ALA A 109 -4.42 -3.50 -0.40
N HIS A 110 -5.01 -2.82 0.58
CA HIS A 110 -5.22 -1.37 0.60
C HIS A 110 -4.16 -0.70 1.48
N PHE A 111 -3.20 0.00 0.87
CA PHE A 111 -2.11 0.68 1.57
C PHE A 111 -2.34 2.20 1.59
N PRO A 112 -2.79 2.81 2.69
CA PRO A 112 -2.66 4.26 2.91
C PRO A 112 -1.18 4.57 3.20
N LEU A 113 -0.40 4.79 2.14
CA LEU A 113 1.07 4.84 2.23
C LEU A 113 1.54 6.11 2.94
N ARG A 114 2.21 5.93 4.08
CA ARG A 114 2.86 6.99 4.84
C ARG A 114 4.34 7.05 4.51
N VAL A 115 4.61 7.47 3.26
CA VAL A 115 5.95 7.50 2.67
C VAL A 115 6.14 8.83 1.95
N GLY A 116 7.31 9.42 2.05
CA GLY A 116 7.74 10.61 1.31
C GLY A 116 9.00 10.36 0.50
N GLY A 117 9.49 11.40 -0.14
CA GLY A 117 10.63 11.32 -1.04
C GLY A 117 10.27 10.76 -2.42
N GLY A 118 11.21 10.85 -3.35
CA GLY A 118 11.03 10.39 -4.72
C GLY A 118 12.12 9.42 -5.16
N CYS A 119 11.77 8.42 -5.97
CA CYS A 119 12.72 7.47 -6.52
C CYS A 119 12.38 7.11 -7.96
N ALA A 120 13.44 6.89 -8.75
CA ALA A 120 13.34 6.57 -10.16
C ALA A 120 12.53 5.28 -10.43
N ALA A 121 12.07 5.14 -11.66
CA ALA A 121 11.34 3.95 -12.11
C ALA A 121 12.11 2.65 -11.82
N GLY A 122 11.38 1.62 -11.39
CA GLY A 122 11.93 0.30 -11.13
C GLY A 122 12.60 0.10 -9.76
N THR A 123 12.66 1.14 -8.92
CA THR A 123 13.32 1.04 -7.61
C THR A 123 12.42 0.53 -6.49
N VAL A 124 11.10 0.76 -6.57
CA VAL A 124 10.14 0.20 -5.62
C VAL A 124 9.59 -1.10 -6.18
N ARG A 125 9.65 -2.17 -5.41
CA ARG A 125 9.19 -3.50 -5.82
C ARG A 125 7.96 -3.93 -5.03
N VAL A 126 6.99 -4.51 -5.73
CA VAL A 126 5.75 -5.01 -5.14
C VAL A 126 5.73 -6.53 -5.29
N PHE A 127 5.62 -7.23 -4.16
CA PHE A 127 5.56 -8.69 -4.12
C PHE A 127 4.23 -9.15 -3.51
N ALA A 128 3.79 -10.36 -3.89
CA ALA A 128 2.76 -11.10 -3.17
C ALA A 128 3.26 -12.55 -2.99
N ASP A 129 3.29 -13.05 -1.76
CA ASP A 129 3.84 -14.36 -1.37
C ASP A 129 5.21 -14.64 -2.01
N GLY A 130 6.07 -13.62 -2.10
CA GLY A 130 7.40 -13.70 -2.69
C GLY A 130 7.44 -13.61 -4.23
N VAL A 131 6.30 -13.58 -4.91
CA VAL A 131 6.23 -13.36 -6.37
C VAL A 131 6.30 -11.87 -6.66
N LEU A 132 7.25 -11.43 -7.49
CA LEU A 132 7.34 -10.04 -7.95
C LEU A 132 6.16 -9.73 -8.88
N LEU A 133 5.27 -8.84 -8.46
CA LEU A 133 4.12 -8.40 -9.24
C LEU A 133 4.46 -7.23 -10.15
N ALA A 134 5.21 -6.24 -9.63
CA ALA A 134 5.55 -5.02 -10.35
C ALA A 134 6.78 -4.33 -9.77
N GLN A 135 7.35 -3.43 -10.58
CA GLN A 135 8.34 -2.44 -10.17
C GLN A 135 7.83 -1.04 -10.52
N ARG A 136 8.02 -0.06 -9.64
CA ARG A 136 7.46 1.29 -9.78
C ARG A 136 8.49 2.36 -9.45
N ALA A 137 8.24 3.58 -9.91
CA ALA A 137 8.80 4.79 -9.31
C ALA A 137 8.04 5.09 -8.01
N LEU A 138 8.62 5.92 -7.16
CA LEU A 138 7.92 6.58 -6.05
C LEU A 138 7.82 8.06 -6.40
N ALA A 139 6.60 8.58 -6.46
CA ALA A 139 6.28 10.00 -6.51
C ALA A 139 5.71 10.45 -5.15
N SER A 140 6.04 11.66 -4.72
CA SER A 140 5.53 12.20 -3.48
C SER A 140 5.52 13.73 -3.49
N PRO A 141 4.52 14.38 -2.88
CA PRO A 141 4.58 15.82 -2.60
C PRO A 141 5.70 16.23 -1.62
N ASP A 142 6.21 15.29 -0.82
CA ASP A 142 7.43 15.42 -0.03
C ASP A 142 8.62 15.06 -0.92
N GLN A 143 9.13 16.05 -1.65
CA GLN A 143 10.13 15.84 -2.70
C GLN A 143 11.54 15.60 -2.14
N ASP A 144 11.87 16.18 -0.99
CA ASP A 144 13.18 16.03 -0.35
C ASP A 144 13.24 14.91 0.69
N GLY A 145 12.08 14.31 1.04
CA GLY A 145 11.98 13.17 1.95
C GLY A 145 12.22 13.55 3.41
N ASP A 146 11.88 14.77 3.83
CA ASP A 146 12.01 15.22 5.22
C ASP A 146 10.79 14.85 6.09
N GLY A 147 9.72 14.32 5.50
CA GLY A 147 8.49 13.93 6.17
C GLY A 147 7.46 15.05 6.30
N ILE A 148 7.66 16.17 5.62
CA ILE A 148 6.76 17.33 5.53
C ILE A 148 6.39 17.54 4.07
N THR A 149 5.15 17.35 3.70
CA THR A 149 4.73 17.40 2.29
C THR A 149 4.54 18.81 1.77
N ALA A 150 4.88 18.99 0.50
CA ALA A 150 4.63 20.21 -0.28
C ALA A 150 5.03 21.48 0.50
N ASN A 151 6.17 21.44 1.16
CA ASN A 151 6.65 22.55 1.97
C ASN A 151 7.19 23.67 1.07
N ILE A 152 6.46 24.79 1.03
CA ILE A 152 6.83 25.96 0.22
C ILE A 152 8.06 26.68 0.81
N LEU A 153 8.26 26.57 2.13
CA LEU A 153 9.34 27.25 2.85
C LEU A 153 10.67 26.47 2.81
N ASN A 154 10.59 25.16 2.60
CA ASN A 154 11.76 24.28 2.48
C ASN A 154 12.02 23.98 0.99
N ASN A 155 12.41 22.79 0.63
CA ASN A 155 12.88 22.51 -0.72
C ASN A 155 11.83 21.87 -1.65
N ASP A 156 10.73 21.31 -1.12
CA ASP A 156 9.78 20.55 -1.93
C ASP A 156 9.25 21.31 -3.13
N PHE A 157 8.77 22.54 -2.92
CA PHE A 157 8.22 23.34 -3.99
C PHE A 157 9.29 23.72 -5.03
N ALA A 158 10.52 24.01 -4.59
CA ALA A 158 11.60 24.33 -5.50
C ALA A 158 12.02 23.10 -6.34
N ILE A 159 12.07 21.92 -5.71
CA ILE A 159 12.39 20.65 -6.39
C ILE A 159 11.28 20.29 -7.37
N PHE A 160 10.01 20.35 -6.93
CA PHE A 160 8.86 20.09 -7.80
C PHE A 160 8.81 21.04 -9.00
N SER A 161 8.94 22.35 -8.74
CA SER A 161 8.88 23.38 -9.80
C SER A 161 9.97 23.22 -10.84
N ALA A 162 11.16 22.72 -10.46
CA ALA A 162 12.25 22.44 -11.40
C ALA A 162 11.93 21.27 -12.34
N LYS A 163 10.93 20.44 -12.01
CA LYS A 163 10.48 19.28 -12.79
C LYS A 163 9.28 19.60 -13.70
N LEU A 164 8.61 20.73 -13.53
CA LEU A 164 7.48 21.13 -14.38
C LEU A 164 7.86 21.13 -15.86
N GLY A 165 6.99 20.55 -16.70
CA GLY A 165 7.21 20.38 -18.14
C GLY A 165 8.19 19.26 -18.47
N THR A 166 8.50 18.37 -17.55
CA THR A 166 9.31 17.16 -17.76
C THR A 166 8.46 15.89 -17.61
N SER A 167 9.06 14.73 -17.82
CA SER A 167 8.46 13.42 -17.52
C SER A 167 9.18 12.75 -16.34
N ASP A 168 9.56 13.53 -15.31
CA ASP A 168 10.21 12.99 -14.12
C ASP A 168 9.20 12.20 -13.27
N PRO A 169 9.32 10.87 -13.17
CA PRO A 169 8.32 10.03 -12.49
C PRO A 169 8.28 10.23 -10.97
N THR A 170 9.17 11.04 -10.40
CA THR A 170 9.17 11.34 -8.95
C THR A 170 8.27 12.52 -8.59
N ALA A 171 7.80 13.26 -9.60
CA ALA A 171 6.90 14.41 -9.47
C ALA A 171 5.60 14.26 -10.28
N ASP A 172 5.46 13.18 -11.05
CA ASP A 172 4.23 12.75 -11.73
C ASP A 172 3.26 12.18 -10.68
N LEU A 173 2.38 13.03 -10.16
CA LEU A 173 1.51 12.73 -9.03
C LEU A 173 0.13 12.20 -9.46
N ASP A 174 -0.25 12.37 -10.74
CA ASP A 174 -1.48 11.80 -11.29
C ASP A 174 -1.25 10.58 -12.19
N CYS A 175 0.03 10.26 -12.48
CA CYS A 175 0.47 9.07 -13.22
C CYS A 175 0.12 9.11 -14.71
N ASP A 176 0.08 10.27 -15.32
CA ASP A 176 -0.23 10.41 -16.75
C ASP A 176 1.03 10.45 -17.64
N GLY A 177 2.23 10.57 -17.03
CA GLY A 177 3.55 10.45 -17.67
C GLY A 177 4.25 11.76 -17.93
N ASP A 178 3.67 12.90 -17.54
CA ASP A 178 4.35 14.19 -17.52
C ASP A 178 4.21 14.87 -16.14
N VAL A 179 4.81 16.05 -16.00
CA VAL A 179 4.73 16.83 -14.76
C VAL A 179 4.18 18.20 -15.14
N ASP A 180 2.93 18.43 -14.83
CA ASP A 180 2.23 19.61 -15.31
C ASP A 180 1.39 20.33 -14.22
N ALA A 181 0.32 21.03 -14.64
CA ALA A 181 -0.54 21.80 -13.76
C ALA A 181 -1.43 20.91 -12.87
N ASP A 182 -1.77 19.70 -13.32
CA ASP A 182 -2.60 18.75 -12.56
C ASP A 182 -1.79 18.16 -11.42
N ASP A 183 -0.49 17.85 -11.62
CA ASP A 183 0.43 17.48 -10.56
C ASP A 183 0.66 18.61 -9.56
N GLN A 184 0.77 19.86 -10.06
CA GLN A 184 0.91 21.02 -9.19
C GLN A 184 -0.34 21.24 -8.31
N LEU A 185 -1.53 20.92 -8.82
CA LEU A 185 -2.75 20.95 -8.03
C LEU A 185 -2.72 19.88 -6.93
N ILE A 186 -2.33 18.64 -7.26
CA ILE A 186 -2.19 17.55 -6.30
C ILE A 186 -1.13 17.93 -5.25
N PHE A 187 0.04 18.41 -5.68
CA PHE A 187 1.08 18.91 -4.79
C PHE A 187 0.52 19.91 -3.78
N GLY A 188 -0.23 20.93 -4.25
CA GLY A 188 -0.84 21.95 -3.39
C GLY A 188 -1.87 21.42 -2.41
N MET A 189 -2.65 20.39 -2.76
CA MET A 189 -3.63 19.76 -1.86
C MET A 189 -2.98 19.05 -0.66
N HIS A 190 -1.70 18.69 -0.77
CA HIS A 190 -0.94 18.02 0.29
C HIS A 190 -0.03 18.97 1.08
N ALA A 191 -0.11 20.29 0.84
CA ALA A 191 0.75 21.26 1.49
C ALA A 191 0.64 21.21 3.02
N SER A 192 1.81 21.26 3.68
CA SER A 192 1.97 21.26 5.15
C SER A 192 1.43 20.02 5.88
N LYS A 193 1.15 18.93 5.18
CA LYS A 193 0.85 17.64 5.81
C LYS A 193 2.15 16.98 6.28
N THR A 194 2.08 16.25 7.36
CA THR A 194 3.23 15.55 7.93
C THR A 194 2.87 14.14 8.35
N CYS A 195 3.90 13.37 8.63
CA CYS A 195 3.82 12.07 9.28
C CYS A 195 2.93 12.06 10.55
N GLN A 196 2.84 13.17 11.28
CA GLN A 196 2.10 13.31 12.55
C GLN A 196 0.77 14.07 12.41
N GLY A 197 0.41 14.49 11.22
CA GLY A 197 -0.76 15.33 10.98
C GLY A 197 -0.42 16.61 10.22
N PHE A 198 -1.21 17.65 10.41
CA PHE A 198 -0.92 18.96 9.83
C PHE A 198 0.09 19.73 10.69
N VAL A 199 1.09 20.34 10.05
CA VAL A 199 1.87 21.39 10.69
C VAL A 199 1.02 22.66 10.63
N ASP A 200 0.33 22.96 11.70
CA ASP A 200 -0.33 24.26 11.84
C ASP A 200 0.74 25.33 12.17
N GLU A 201 1.30 25.94 11.12
CA GLU A 201 2.21 27.07 11.28
C GLU A 201 1.55 28.27 11.97
N ALA A 202 0.21 28.39 11.92
CA ALA A 202 -0.53 29.42 12.60
C ALA A 202 -0.46 29.28 14.14
N HIS A 203 -0.33 28.08 14.66
CA HIS A 203 -0.13 27.85 16.10
C HIS A 203 1.31 28.05 16.57
N ARG A 204 2.31 28.01 15.70
CA ARG A 204 3.69 28.40 16.04
C ARG A 204 3.89 29.92 16.02
N SER A 205 3.04 30.66 15.32
CA SER A 205 3.14 32.10 15.23
C SER A 205 2.47 32.79 16.43
N THR A 206 3.28 33.40 17.27
CA THR A 206 3.04 34.60 18.04
C THR A 206 2.04 34.55 19.22
N TRP A 207 0.85 33.95 19.08
CA TRP A 207 -0.14 34.00 20.18
C TRP A 207 0.21 33.13 21.39
N GLY A 208 0.82 32.00 21.20
CA GLY A 208 1.32 31.15 22.28
C GLY A 208 2.49 31.79 23.03
N ARG A 209 3.39 32.49 22.32
CA ARG A 209 4.48 33.28 22.91
C ARG A 209 3.97 34.53 23.62
N VAL A 210 2.98 35.20 23.03
CA VAL A 210 2.41 36.41 23.65
C VAL A 210 1.70 36.08 24.97
N LYS A 211 0.92 35.00 25.01
CA LYS A 211 0.24 34.59 26.27
C LYS A 211 1.19 34.16 27.39
N SER A 212 2.38 33.65 27.07
CA SER A 212 3.37 33.30 28.13
C SER A 212 4.09 34.50 28.75
N HIS A 213 4.04 35.68 28.11
CA HIS A 213 4.63 36.90 28.62
C HIS A 213 3.67 37.74 29.49
N TYR A 214 2.38 37.37 29.53
CA TYR A 214 1.36 38.11 30.32
C TYR A 214 0.77 37.29 31.49
N ARG A 215 1.51 36.28 31.98
CA ARG A 215 1.21 35.57 33.22
C ARG A 215 2.31 35.78 34.24
#